data_fd50d52c51650aa15bebacda13079694
#
_entry.id   fd50d52c51650aa15bebacda13079694
#
_cell.length_a   1.000
_cell.length_b   1.000
_cell.length_c   1.000
_cell.angle_alpha   90.00
_cell.angle_beta   90.00
_cell.angle_gamma   90.00
#
_symmetry.space_group_name_H-M   'P 1'
#
loop_
_entity.id
_entity.type
_entity.pdbx_description
1 polymer ?
#
loop_
_entity_poly.entity_id
_entity_poly.type
_entity_poly.pdbx_seq_one_letter_code
_entity_poly.pdbx_strand_id
1 'polypeptide(L)'
;MLYSKLLDQIHVENQIFDLSLLPKDFIFTDFGDNQTDYFVNQVQQFIDKADRFIIISPEYHGSYPGIFKAFIDCIGNDGIKEKKVALVGISSGRAGNLRGLDHLSALFHHLRAEVYSSKPKLSVIYKLFNDEDDELDDSDTLKLIQNQINGFLTF
;
A
#
# COMPACT_ATOMS: atom_id res chain seq x y z
N MET A 1 -4.76 1.35 -12.09
CA MET A 1 -4.10 0.33 -11.27
C MET A 1 -5.08 -0.83 -11.03
N LEU A 2 -4.64 -2.10 -11.04
CA LEU A 2 -5.52 -3.28 -11.01
C LEU A 2 -6.46 -3.30 -9.79
N TYR A 3 -5.93 -3.10 -8.58
CA TYR A 3 -6.77 -3.11 -7.36
C TYR A 3 -7.91 -2.10 -7.43
N SER A 4 -7.65 -0.87 -7.88
CA SER A 4 -8.70 0.14 -8.04
C SER A 4 -9.75 -0.30 -9.06
N LYS A 5 -9.34 -0.81 -10.24
CA LYS A 5 -10.27 -1.37 -11.23
C LYS A 5 -11.18 -2.47 -10.64
N LEU A 6 -10.62 -3.39 -9.83
CA LEU A 6 -11.39 -4.46 -9.21
C LEU A 6 -12.36 -3.95 -8.12
N LEU A 7 -11.96 -2.95 -7.34
CA LEU A 7 -12.83 -2.31 -6.36
C LEU A 7 -13.98 -1.54 -7.03
N ASP A 8 -13.69 -0.82 -8.12
CA ASP A 8 -14.70 -0.11 -8.92
C ASP A 8 -15.75 -1.07 -9.50
N GLN A 9 -15.34 -2.27 -9.96
CA GLN A 9 -16.27 -3.30 -10.49
C GLN A 9 -17.28 -3.78 -9.45
N ILE A 10 -16.95 -3.73 -8.18
CA ILE A 10 -17.83 -4.10 -7.07
C ILE A 10 -18.38 -2.89 -6.31
N HIS A 11 -18.29 -1.69 -6.91
CA HIS A 11 -18.84 -0.43 -6.39
C HIS A 11 -18.30 -0.01 -5.03
N VAL A 12 -17.03 -0.31 -4.73
CA VAL A 12 -16.34 0.16 -3.53
C VAL A 12 -15.61 1.46 -3.85
N GLU A 13 -15.99 2.54 -3.15
CA GLU A 13 -15.30 3.82 -3.27
C GLU A 13 -13.82 3.67 -2.87
N ASN A 14 -12.92 4.11 -3.73
CA ASN A 14 -11.49 4.01 -3.50
C ASN A 14 -10.72 5.16 -4.14
N GLN A 15 -9.54 5.44 -3.61
CA GLN A 15 -8.60 6.43 -4.15
C GLN A 15 -7.19 5.84 -4.16
N ILE A 16 -6.39 6.26 -5.15
CA ILE A 16 -4.98 5.88 -5.25
C ILE A 16 -4.13 7.03 -4.71
N PHE A 17 -3.30 6.75 -3.73
CA PHE A 17 -2.27 7.66 -3.25
C PHE A 17 -0.88 7.16 -3.65
N ASP A 18 -0.28 7.82 -4.61
CA ASP A 18 1.07 7.51 -5.09
C ASP A 18 2.10 8.37 -4.38
N LEU A 19 2.90 7.75 -3.51
CA LEU A 19 3.94 8.44 -2.74
C LEU A 19 5.05 9.04 -3.60
N SER A 20 5.22 8.60 -4.85
CA SER A 20 6.20 9.19 -5.77
C SER A 20 5.84 10.62 -6.19
N LEU A 21 4.58 11.03 -6.00
CA LEU A 21 4.09 12.38 -6.30
C LEU A 21 4.28 13.37 -5.15
N LEU A 22 4.72 12.90 -3.97
CA LEU A 22 5.08 13.81 -2.89
C LEU A 22 6.28 14.69 -3.26
N PRO A 23 6.36 15.92 -2.72
CA PRO A 23 7.54 16.78 -2.88
C PRO A 23 8.81 16.01 -2.46
N LYS A 24 9.90 16.17 -3.21
CA LYS A 24 11.14 15.38 -2.97
C LYS A 24 11.78 15.65 -1.62
N ASP A 25 11.49 16.80 -1.03
CA ASP A 25 11.99 17.28 0.25
C ASP A 25 10.99 17.14 1.41
N PHE A 26 9.83 16.50 1.17
CA PHE A 26 8.74 16.41 2.16
C PHE A 26 9.21 15.93 3.55
N ILE A 27 10.18 15.01 3.61
CA ILE A 27 10.71 14.52 4.89
C ILE A 27 11.45 15.61 5.70
N PHE A 28 11.95 16.64 5.03
CA PHE A 28 12.64 17.76 5.70
C PHE A 28 11.70 18.92 5.99
N THR A 29 10.64 19.06 5.22
CA THR A 29 9.67 20.17 5.33
C THR A 29 8.45 19.79 6.17
N ASP A 30 8.04 18.52 6.14
CA ASP A 30 6.77 18.05 6.71
C ASP A 30 6.93 17.09 7.89
N PHE A 31 8.15 16.92 8.40
CA PHE A 31 8.41 16.13 9.60
C PHE A 31 8.17 16.95 10.87
N GLY A 32 7.30 16.43 11.76
CA GLY A 32 6.94 17.10 13.02
C GLY A 32 5.80 18.11 12.88
N ASP A 33 5.86 19.21 13.65
CA ASP A 33 4.73 20.12 13.85
C ASP A 33 4.57 21.20 12.75
N ASN A 34 5.53 21.35 11.85
CA ASN A 34 5.57 22.41 10.83
C ASN A 34 5.25 21.87 9.42
N GLN A 35 4.17 21.15 9.28
CA GLN A 35 3.76 20.58 8.00
C GLN A 35 3.26 21.65 7.04
N THR A 36 3.56 21.49 5.74
CA THR A 36 3.03 22.36 4.69
C THR A 36 1.52 22.11 4.47
N ASP A 37 0.80 23.14 4.04
CA ASP A 37 -0.63 23.03 3.70
C ASP A 37 -0.85 21.93 2.63
N TYR A 38 0.09 21.79 1.70
CA TYR A 38 0.02 20.72 0.69
C TYR A 38 0.02 19.34 1.35
N PHE A 39 0.97 19.07 2.24
CA PHE A 39 1.08 17.77 2.92
C PHE A 39 -0.15 17.48 3.80
N VAL A 40 -0.57 18.47 4.59
CA VAL A 40 -1.78 18.36 5.43
C VAL A 40 -3.01 18.02 4.58
N ASN A 41 -3.20 18.68 3.44
CA ASN A 41 -4.31 18.39 2.53
C ASN A 41 -4.23 16.96 1.96
N GLN A 42 -3.02 16.45 1.62
CA GLN A 42 -2.86 15.06 1.18
C GLN A 42 -3.23 14.07 2.29
N VAL A 43 -2.78 14.31 3.51
CA VAL A 43 -3.11 13.46 4.68
C VAL A 43 -4.62 13.46 4.91
N GLN A 44 -5.27 14.61 4.94
CA GLN A 44 -6.72 14.72 5.12
C GLN A 44 -7.50 14.00 4.01
N GLN A 45 -7.06 14.12 2.77
CA GLN A 45 -7.75 13.51 1.63
C GLN A 45 -7.63 12.00 1.62
N PHE A 46 -6.41 11.45 1.78
CA PHE A 46 -6.11 10.06 1.52
C PHE A 46 -5.97 9.21 2.78
N ILE A 47 -5.65 9.82 3.92
CA ILE A 47 -5.42 9.09 5.16
C ILE A 47 -6.59 9.25 6.13
N ASP A 48 -6.98 10.47 6.49
CA ASP A 48 -7.98 10.67 7.54
C ASP A 48 -9.34 10.13 7.17
N LYS A 49 -9.74 10.30 5.90
CA LYS A 49 -11.05 9.86 5.40
C LYS A 49 -11.14 8.35 5.16
N ALA A 50 -10.02 7.66 5.00
CA ALA A 50 -10.01 6.24 4.75
C ALA A 50 -10.09 5.44 6.06
N ASP A 51 -10.92 4.41 6.10
CA ASP A 51 -10.99 3.43 7.18
C ASP A 51 -10.16 2.17 6.89
N ARG A 52 -9.83 1.95 5.62
CA ARG A 52 -9.07 0.79 5.11
C ARG A 52 -7.98 1.20 4.15
N PHE A 53 -6.86 0.51 4.21
CA PHE A 53 -5.73 0.70 3.31
C PHE A 53 -5.32 -0.60 2.63
N ILE A 54 -5.08 -0.56 1.33
CA ILE A 54 -4.38 -1.61 0.61
C ILE A 54 -3.00 -1.05 0.24
N ILE A 55 -1.96 -1.53 0.92
CA ILE A 55 -0.59 -1.08 0.74
C ILE A 55 0.12 -1.99 -0.25
N ILE A 56 0.42 -1.47 -1.43
CA ILE A 56 1.16 -2.18 -2.47
C ILE A 56 2.61 -1.71 -2.42
N SER A 57 3.51 -2.60 -2.00
CA SER A 57 4.89 -2.26 -1.70
C SER A 57 5.88 -3.04 -2.57
N PRO A 58 6.72 -2.36 -3.36
CA PRO A 58 7.84 -3.03 -4.02
C PRO A 58 8.93 -3.42 -3.00
N GLU A 59 9.73 -4.42 -3.36
CA GLU A 59 10.89 -4.84 -2.59
C GLU A 59 12.10 -3.99 -2.93
N TYR A 60 12.60 -3.22 -1.98
CA TYR A 60 13.86 -2.49 -2.06
C TYR A 60 14.83 -3.04 -1.01
N HIS A 61 15.91 -3.68 -1.48
CA HIS A 61 16.97 -4.25 -0.61
C HIS A 61 16.42 -5.18 0.50
N GLY A 62 15.42 -6.00 0.15
CA GLY A 62 14.81 -6.96 1.08
C GLY A 62 13.84 -6.37 2.09
N SER A 63 13.32 -5.16 1.82
CA SER A 63 12.34 -4.48 2.66
C SER A 63 11.39 -3.64 1.81
N TYR A 64 10.51 -2.87 2.46
CA TYR A 64 9.71 -1.84 1.81
C TYR A 64 10.54 -0.57 1.50
N PRO A 65 10.10 0.29 0.56
CA PRO A 65 10.83 1.51 0.19
C PRO A 65 10.97 2.51 1.34
N GLY A 66 12.12 3.19 1.41
CA GLY A 66 12.38 4.21 2.43
C GLY A 66 11.39 5.38 2.41
N ILE A 67 10.88 5.75 1.23
CA ILE A 67 9.84 6.79 1.10
C ILE A 67 8.57 6.45 1.90
N PHE A 68 8.19 5.16 1.97
CA PHE A 68 7.04 4.74 2.76
C PHE A 68 7.27 4.97 4.26
N LYS A 69 8.47 4.60 4.77
CA LYS A 69 8.80 4.85 6.19
C LYS A 69 8.83 6.35 6.49
N ALA A 70 9.45 7.13 5.61
CA ALA A 70 9.49 8.59 5.72
C ALA A 70 8.07 9.19 5.77
N PHE A 71 7.17 8.73 4.91
CA PHE A 71 5.77 9.17 4.91
C PHE A 71 5.07 8.84 6.24
N ILE A 72 5.21 7.60 6.74
CA ILE A 72 4.64 7.19 8.03
C ILE A 72 5.17 8.05 9.18
N ASP A 73 6.45 8.39 9.18
CA ASP A 73 7.06 9.23 10.21
C ASP A 73 6.52 10.67 10.16
N CYS A 74 6.16 11.18 8.99
CA CYS A 74 5.55 12.50 8.83
C CYS A 74 4.09 12.55 9.26
N ILE A 75 3.27 11.50 8.99
CA ILE A 75 1.84 11.52 9.38
C ILE A 75 1.61 11.22 10.86
N GLY A 76 2.62 10.69 11.56
CA GLY A 76 2.51 10.34 12.97
C GLY A 76 1.63 9.11 13.25
N ASN A 77 1.40 8.83 14.53
CA ASN A 77 0.74 7.61 14.97
C ASN A 77 -0.78 7.60 14.73
N ASP A 78 -1.43 8.75 14.84
CA ASP A 78 -2.89 8.82 14.86
C ASP A 78 -3.52 8.62 13.48
N GLY A 79 -2.82 8.92 12.40
CA GLY A 79 -3.32 8.75 11.04
C GLY A 79 -3.67 7.29 10.66
N ILE A 80 -3.02 6.30 11.28
CA ILE A 80 -3.15 4.87 10.95
C ILE A 80 -3.83 4.06 12.07
N LYS A 81 -3.85 4.60 13.27
CA LYS A 81 -4.38 3.91 14.46
C LYS A 81 -5.82 3.42 14.24
N GLU A 82 -6.05 2.15 14.64
CA GLU A 82 -7.37 1.47 14.57
C GLU A 82 -7.93 1.29 13.15
N LYS A 83 -7.13 1.59 12.11
CA LYS A 83 -7.53 1.37 10.71
C LYS A 83 -7.13 -0.03 10.25
N LYS A 84 -7.82 -0.53 9.24
CA LYS A 84 -7.57 -1.86 8.67
C LYS A 84 -6.60 -1.77 7.50
N VAL A 85 -5.65 -2.71 7.44
CA VAL A 85 -4.57 -2.68 6.44
C VAL A 85 -4.41 -4.04 5.78
N ALA A 86 -4.51 -4.10 4.46
CA ALA A 86 -4.10 -5.22 3.64
C ALA A 86 -2.75 -4.90 2.98
N LEU A 87 -1.88 -5.90 2.90
CA LEU A 87 -0.53 -5.76 2.36
C LEU A 87 -0.36 -6.58 1.09
N VAL A 88 0.31 -6.00 0.10
CA VAL A 88 0.67 -6.66 -1.16
C VAL A 88 2.14 -6.42 -1.44
N GLY A 89 2.89 -7.50 -1.63
CA GLY A 89 4.30 -7.41 -1.96
C GLY A 89 4.53 -7.56 -3.46
N ILE A 90 5.42 -6.75 -4.01
CA ILE A 90 5.86 -6.80 -5.40
C ILE A 90 7.37 -6.94 -5.44
N SER A 91 7.90 -7.83 -6.29
CA SER A 91 9.33 -7.89 -6.55
C SER A 91 9.66 -8.34 -7.97
N SER A 92 10.82 -7.91 -8.46
CA SER A 92 11.45 -8.48 -9.66
C SER A 92 12.04 -9.87 -9.39
N GLY A 93 12.35 -10.18 -8.14
CA GLY A 93 12.85 -11.47 -7.69
C GLY A 93 11.75 -12.46 -7.30
N ARG A 94 12.15 -13.62 -6.77
CA ARG A 94 11.25 -14.75 -6.43
C ARG A 94 10.50 -14.58 -5.12
N ALA A 95 10.94 -13.68 -4.23
CA ALA A 95 10.40 -13.58 -2.88
C ALA A 95 9.09 -12.77 -2.77
N GLY A 96 8.73 -11.99 -3.79
CA GLY A 96 7.51 -11.17 -3.78
C GLY A 96 7.44 -10.21 -2.59
N ASN A 97 8.59 -9.67 -2.16
CA ASN A 97 8.72 -8.80 -1.00
C ASN A 97 8.33 -9.44 0.35
N LEU A 98 8.52 -10.76 0.52
CA LEU A 98 8.14 -11.47 1.74
C LEU A 98 8.64 -10.77 3.02
N ARG A 99 9.94 -10.42 3.08
CA ARG A 99 10.53 -9.75 4.26
C ARG A 99 9.98 -8.33 4.46
N GLY A 100 9.78 -7.59 3.37
CA GLY A 100 9.18 -6.25 3.46
C GLY A 100 7.74 -6.30 3.99
N LEU A 101 6.96 -7.34 3.64
CA LEU A 101 5.61 -7.55 4.18
C LEU A 101 5.65 -7.85 5.69
N ASP A 102 6.65 -8.60 6.17
CA ASP A 102 6.83 -8.86 7.61
C ASP A 102 7.22 -7.57 8.35
N HIS A 103 8.14 -6.77 7.79
CA HIS A 103 8.50 -5.48 8.34
C HIS A 103 7.31 -4.50 8.38
N LEU A 104 6.51 -4.45 7.30
CA LEU A 104 5.28 -3.63 7.26
C LEU A 104 4.26 -4.11 8.30
N SER A 105 4.10 -5.42 8.47
CA SER A 105 3.19 -5.97 9.48
C SER A 105 3.59 -5.55 10.88
N ALA A 106 4.89 -5.63 11.21
CA ALA A 106 5.41 -5.18 12.50
C ALA A 106 5.20 -3.66 12.70
N LEU A 107 5.44 -2.86 11.66
CA LEU A 107 5.22 -1.41 11.68
C LEU A 107 3.75 -1.07 11.97
N PHE A 108 2.81 -1.67 11.21
CA PHE A 108 1.39 -1.40 11.38
C PHE A 108 0.85 -1.88 12.73
N HIS A 109 1.31 -3.03 13.23
CA HIS A 109 0.96 -3.48 14.59
C HIS A 109 1.48 -2.52 15.67
N HIS A 110 2.69 -1.96 15.50
CA HIS A 110 3.19 -0.92 16.39
C HIS A 110 2.28 0.32 16.38
N LEU A 111 1.77 0.72 15.22
CA LEU A 111 0.84 1.83 15.04
C LEU A 111 -0.62 1.49 15.47
N ARG A 112 -0.86 0.30 16.01
CA ARG A 112 -2.17 -0.19 16.44
C ARG A 112 -3.19 -0.32 15.30
N ALA A 113 -2.73 -0.56 14.07
CA ALA A 113 -3.58 -0.92 12.96
C ALA A 113 -3.88 -2.43 12.95
N GLU A 114 -5.02 -2.82 12.38
CA GLU A 114 -5.41 -4.20 12.19
C GLU A 114 -4.91 -4.71 10.83
N VAL A 115 -3.96 -5.65 10.84
CA VAL A 115 -3.35 -6.16 9.61
C VAL A 115 -4.05 -7.44 9.16
N TYR A 116 -4.63 -7.40 7.95
CA TYR A 116 -5.26 -8.57 7.34
C TYR A 116 -4.22 -9.65 7.01
N SER A 117 -4.55 -10.90 7.33
CA SER A 117 -3.60 -12.01 7.26
C SER A 117 -3.19 -12.42 5.85
N SER A 118 -4.09 -12.29 4.85
CA SER A 118 -3.77 -12.60 3.46
C SER A 118 -2.88 -11.53 2.85
N LYS A 119 -1.67 -11.93 2.41
CA LYS A 119 -0.64 -11.04 1.87
C LYS A 119 -0.12 -11.57 0.55
N PRO A 120 -0.74 -11.25 -0.59
CA PRO A 120 -0.25 -11.61 -1.91
C PRO A 120 1.21 -11.19 -2.12
N LYS A 121 2.00 -12.11 -2.69
CA LYS A 121 3.42 -11.92 -3.02
C LYS A 121 3.59 -12.04 -4.53
N LEU A 122 3.61 -10.90 -5.22
CA LEU A 122 3.74 -10.84 -6.67
C LEU A 122 5.21 -10.93 -7.05
N SER A 123 5.68 -12.15 -7.22
CA SER A 123 7.06 -12.46 -7.57
C SER A 123 7.28 -12.31 -9.07
N VAL A 124 8.48 -11.92 -9.48
CA VAL A 124 8.86 -11.82 -10.91
C VAL A 124 7.82 -11.03 -11.69
N ILE A 125 7.42 -9.89 -11.13
CA ILE A 125 6.25 -9.08 -11.51
C ILE A 125 6.11 -8.84 -13.02
N TYR A 126 7.23 -8.66 -13.72
CA TYR A 126 7.25 -8.44 -15.18
C TYR A 126 6.75 -9.63 -16.01
N LYS A 127 6.60 -10.83 -15.42
CA LYS A 127 6.05 -12.02 -16.07
C LYS A 127 4.54 -12.17 -15.87
N LEU A 128 3.95 -11.37 -15.01
CA LEU A 128 2.52 -11.45 -14.68
C LEU A 128 1.67 -10.55 -15.57
N PHE A 129 2.30 -9.64 -16.30
CA PHE A 129 1.63 -8.69 -17.18
C PHE A 129 1.91 -9.00 -18.64
N ASN A 130 0.93 -8.70 -19.48
CA ASN A 130 1.06 -8.75 -20.92
C ASN A 130 1.84 -7.51 -21.40
N ASP A 131 2.83 -7.72 -22.28
CA ASP A 131 3.68 -6.65 -22.82
C ASP A 131 2.92 -5.70 -23.78
N GLU A 132 1.76 -6.10 -24.30
CA GLU A 132 1.01 -5.31 -25.29
C GLU A 132 0.07 -4.26 -24.66
N ASP A 133 -0.59 -4.57 -23.57
CA ASP A 133 -1.63 -3.73 -22.95
C ASP A 133 -1.40 -3.44 -21.45
N ASP A 134 -0.31 -3.93 -20.89
CA ASP A 134 0.04 -3.77 -19.48
C ASP A 134 -1.05 -4.32 -18.52
N GLU A 135 -1.82 -5.33 -18.98
CA GLU A 135 -2.83 -6.01 -18.19
C GLU A 135 -2.27 -7.28 -17.53
N LEU A 136 -2.83 -7.63 -16.37
CA LEU A 136 -2.47 -8.86 -15.66
C LEU A 136 -3.01 -10.08 -16.41
N ASP A 137 -2.12 -10.92 -16.95
CA ASP A 137 -2.45 -12.12 -17.73
C ASP A 137 -2.34 -13.44 -16.93
N ASP A 138 -2.02 -13.36 -15.65
CA ASP A 138 -1.93 -14.52 -14.77
C ASP A 138 -3.22 -14.74 -13.97
N SER A 139 -4.03 -15.73 -14.41
CA SER A 139 -5.35 -16.01 -13.83
C SER A 139 -5.28 -16.41 -12.34
N ASP A 140 -4.21 -17.05 -11.90
CA ASP A 140 -4.07 -17.48 -10.51
C ASP A 140 -3.71 -16.29 -9.60
N THR A 141 -2.86 -15.38 -10.08
CA THR A 141 -2.60 -14.11 -9.42
C THR A 141 -3.87 -13.25 -9.33
N LEU A 142 -4.67 -13.19 -10.41
CA LEU A 142 -5.94 -12.45 -10.39
C LEU A 142 -6.89 -12.99 -9.32
N LYS A 143 -7.07 -14.33 -9.25
CA LYS A 143 -7.88 -14.97 -8.21
C LYS A 143 -7.35 -14.68 -6.80
N LEU A 144 -6.03 -14.72 -6.62
CA LEU A 144 -5.39 -14.42 -5.34
C LEU A 144 -5.72 -12.99 -4.88
N ILE A 145 -5.63 -12.02 -5.79
CA ILE A 145 -5.97 -10.62 -5.52
C ILE A 145 -7.46 -10.46 -5.21
N GLN A 146 -8.35 -11.06 -6.00
CA GLN A 146 -9.79 -11.02 -5.77
C GLN A 146 -10.17 -11.62 -4.41
N ASN A 147 -9.57 -12.75 -4.04
CA ASN A 147 -9.78 -13.38 -2.74
C ASN A 147 -9.31 -12.49 -1.58
N GLN A 148 -8.18 -11.80 -1.74
CA GLN A 148 -7.73 -10.83 -0.75
C GLN A 148 -8.72 -9.68 -0.61
N ILE A 149 -9.17 -9.06 -1.71
CA ILE A 149 -10.14 -7.97 -1.68
C ILE A 149 -11.42 -8.41 -0.96
N ASN A 150 -12.02 -9.52 -1.38
CA ASN A 150 -13.27 -10.01 -0.80
C ASN A 150 -13.16 -10.29 0.70
N GLY A 151 -12.08 -10.95 1.14
CA GLY A 151 -11.86 -11.22 2.55
C GLY A 151 -11.52 -9.96 3.35
N PHE A 152 -10.79 -9.02 2.77
CA PHE A 152 -10.43 -7.76 3.43
C PHE A 152 -11.64 -6.82 3.63
N LEU A 153 -12.59 -6.81 2.71
CA LEU A 153 -13.81 -5.99 2.85
C LEU A 153 -14.72 -6.49 3.98
N THR A 154 -14.64 -7.76 4.34
CA THR A 154 -15.40 -8.37 5.43
C THR A 154 -14.62 -8.49 6.75
N PHE A 155 -13.32 -8.22 6.72
CA PHE A 155 -12.39 -8.23 7.89
C PHE A 155 -12.60 -7.01 8.83
#